data_925fe0422700fa7b449cdbecd9095c5d
#
_entry.id   925fe0422700fa7b449cdbecd9095c5d
#
_cell.length_a   1.000
_cell.length_b   1.000
_cell.length_c   1.000
_cell.angle_alpha   90.00
_cell.angle_beta   90.00
_cell.angle_gamma   90.00
#
_symmetry.space_group_name_H-M   'P 1'
#
loop_
_entity.id
_entity.type
_entity.pdbx_description
1 polymer ?
#
loop_
_entity_poly.entity_id
_entity_poly.type
_entity_poly.pdbx_seq_one_letter_code
_entity_poly.pdbx_strand_id
1 'polypeptide(L)'
;MPSSGQVQWRWQDPEWVPNPGERLEDYGLDAPLSPFQMEFMRRINEPEVILQTGVGAGKTRAGAWAIVTKMLDGWRILAIAQNSKALKMVLYRDILKILMTILPDYDPSKYYNKTEGHIGMPPDFGDACCDGGTDENPSGILGLSEYDGVVMDEASRICAEMRNNAEDRNRGKGITPWVRYLSSPNKDQTEPWFAEECNLHPECVIRATSLDNMFTTEAYKRRLKERYVEGSPLYRQQVLGEILEANTNSGIIRLDEFPKFPAISSETQVIAGLDCSEGVERDATAFFKRRGNEVLEMWKLNGISHEETVRRIRKSNRELKIDKLNMDMAFSDYEYNVLKYEIPCEQVQFARAPSEENREKYGNVRAEMYFNLAWRVRNGLCVDGFDLTAELKRQLCAIQWKTNPQGRLLLTPKDELRDKLSMSTDIGDSAALTCLDKWTGDDPVMVAAAGPGGLTRDEEEEIMGEY
;
A
#
# COMPACT_ATOMS: atom_id res chain seq x y z
N MET A 1 13.09 -4.20 51.14
CA MET A 1 11.85 -4.22 50.36
C MET A 1 11.37 -2.76 50.31
N PRO A 2 11.39 -2.09 49.16
CA PRO A 2 10.70 -0.81 49.08
C PRO A 2 9.19 -1.13 49.06
N SER A 3 8.48 -0.49 50.00
CA SER A 3 7.03 -0.41 50.02
C SER A 3 6.49 0.01 48.66
N SER A 4 5.29 -0.41 48.34
CA SER A 4 4.47 -0.09 47.14
C SER A 4 4.33 1.40 46.84
N GLY A 5 5.44 2.09 46.70
CA GLY A 5 5.55 3.43 46.20
C GLY A 5 5.65 3.28 44.66
N GLN A 6 4.67 3.84 43.96
CA GLN A 6 4.72 4.02 42.51
C GLN A 6 6.14 4.42 42.10
N VAL A 7 6.77 3.60 41.28
CA VAL A 7 8.04 3.92 40.63
C VAL A 7 7.79 5.16 39.77
N GLN A 8 8.18 6.33 40.27
CA GLN A 8 8.00 7.57 39.52
C GLN A 8 9.17 7.70 38.55
N TRP A 9 8.89 7.39 37.29
CA TRP A 9 9.86 7.49 36.21
C TRP A 9 10.11 8.97 35.89
N ARG A 10 11.37 9.41 35.70
CA ARG A 10 11.70 10.79 35.34
C ARG A 10 11.04 11.25 34.02
N TRP A 11 10.79 10.34 33.07
CA TRP A 11 10.08 10.66 31.86
C TRP A 11 8.56 10.95 32.07
N GLN A 12 8.02 10.70 33.24
CA GLN A 12 6.67 11.13 33.63
C GLN A 12 6.63 12.62 34.06
N ASP A 13 7.78 13.24 34.23
CA ASP A 13 7.87 14.68 34.46
C ASP A 13 7.67 15.42 33.13
N PRO A 14 6.60 16.23 32.97
CA PRO A 14 6.34 16.96 31.73
C PRO A 14 7.41 17.99 31.38
N GLU A 15 8.21 18.43 32.35
CA GLU A 15 9.30 19.40 32.16
C GLU A 15 10.66 18.71 31.83
N TRP A 16 10.74 17.40 31.98
CA TRP A 16 11.98 16.69 31.72
C TRP A 16 12.22 16.47 30.23
N VAL A 17 13.28 17.06 29.70
CA VAL A 17 13.79 16.85 28.35
C VAL A 17 15.18 16.22 28.49
N PRO A 18 15.47 15.08 27.81
CA PRO A 18 16.82 14.53 27.85
C PRO A 18 17.79 15.53 27.22
N ASN A 19 18.87 15.82 27.90
CA ASN A 19 19.94 16.59 27.31
C ASN A 19 20.62 15.78 26.18
N PRO A 20 20.93 16.39 25.03
CA PRO A 20 21.72 15.74 24.00
C PRO A 20 23.05 15.26 24.60
N GLY A 21 23.24 13.94 24.67
CA GLY A 21 24.46 13.33 25.20
C GLY A 21 24.34 12.67 26.56
N GLU A 22 23.26 12.88 27.32
CA GLU A 22 22.98 12.08 28.52
C GLU A 22 22.53 10.68 28.12
N ARG A 23 23.17 9.66 28.72
CA ARG A 23 22.76 8.28 28.56
C ARG A 23 21.72 7.94 29.61
N LEU A 24 20.70 7.18 29.28
CA LEU A 24 19.71 6.71 30.26
C LEU A 24 20.27 5.67 31.23
N GLU A 25 21.48 5.17 31.02
CA GLU A 25 22.30 4.46 31.98
C GLU A 25 22.46 5.29 33.26
N ASP A 26 22.57 6.63 33.11
CA ASP A 26 22.66 7.59 34.23
C ASP A 26 21.35 7.69 35.03
N TYR A 27 20.26 7.13 34.52
CA TYR A 27 18.93 7.11 35.14
C TYR A 27 18.48 5.72 35.59
N GLY A 28 19.37 4.74 35.56
CA GLY A 28 19.06 3.36 35.97
C GLY A 28 18.24 2.55 34.95
N LEU A 29 18.19 2.98 33.69
CA LEU A 29 17.51 2.30 32.62
C LEU A 29 18.52 1.88 31.54
N ASP A 30 18.71 0.60 31.33
CA ASP A 30 19.63 0.04 30.33
C ASP A 30 19.21 0.27 28.87
N ALA A 31 18.16 1.04 28.61
CA ALA A 31 17.67 1.28 27.28
C ALA A 31 17.06 2.66 27.10
N PRO A 32 17.78 3.53 26.42
CA PRO A 32 17.30 4.85 26.06
C PRO A 32 16.03 4.80 25.20
N LEU A 33 15.17 5.80 25.36
CA LEU A 33 14.03 6.07 24.49
C LEU A 33 14.35 7.30 23.63
N SER A 34 14.01 7.26 22.34
CA SER A 34 14.11 8.42 21.48
C SER A 34 13.04 9.47 21.84
N PRO A 35 13.20 10.75 21.44
CA PRO A 35 12.27 11.82 21.84
C PRO A 35 10.79 11.49 21.60
N PHE A 36 10.44 10.91 20.46
CA PHE A 36 9.06 10.53 20.16
C PHE A 36 8.56 9.36 21.01
N GLN A 37 9.42 8.41 21.39
CA GLN A 37 9.08 7.33 22.32
C GLN A 37 8.82 7.88 23.72
N MET A 38 9.56 8.89 24.11
CA MET A 38 9.32 9.58 25.38
C MET A 38 8.02 10.35 25.37
N GLU A 39 7.70 11.05 24.28
CA GLU A 39 6.40 11.68 24.11
C GLU A 39 5.26 10.66 24.17
N PHE A 40 5.41 9.52 23.52
CA PHE A 40 4.47 8.41 23.61
C PHE A 40 4.28 7.92 25.06
N MET A 41 5.36 7.81 25.82
CA MET A 41 5.29 7.39 27.23
C MET A 41 4.72 8.49 28.15
N ARG A 42 4.92 9.79 27.87
CA ARG A 42 4.24 10.88 28.59
C ARG A 42 2.73 10.80 28.47
N ARG A 43 2.25 10.37 27.32
CA ARG A 43 0.83 10.18 27.01
C ARG A 43 0.29 8.81 27.42
N ILE A 44 0.98 8.08 28.32
CA ILE A 44 0.64 6.71 28.72
C ILE A 44 -0.74 6.59 29.35
N ASN A 45 -1.25 7.64 29.97
CA ASN A 45 -2.56 7.66 30.64
C ASN A 45 -3.69 8.19 29.75
N GLU A 46 -3.41 8.66 28.55
CA GLU A 46 -4.43 9.05 27.58
C GLU A 46 -5.19 7.81 27.08
N PRO A 47 -6.49 7.92 26.79
CA PRO A 47 -7.30 6.80 26.32
C PRO A 47 -6.74 6.17 25.05
N GLU A 48 -6.40 7.00 24.08
CA GLU A 48 -5.90 6.57 22.79
C GLU A 48 -4.63 7.33 22.41
N VAL A 49 -3.63 6.60 21.91
CA VAL A 49 -2.45 7.19 21.28
C VAL A 49 -2.07 6.36 20.06
N ILE A 50 -1.86 7.03 18.95
CA ILE A 50 -1.46 6.46 17.67
C ILE A 50 -0.01 6.84 17.39
N LEU A 51 0.86 5.85 17.22
CA LEU A 51 2.26 6.07 16.88
C LEU A 51 2.48 5.76 15.40
N GLN A 52 2.41 6.80 14.57
CA GLN A 52 2.64 6.76 13.13
C GLN A 52 4.10 7.05 12.82
N THR A 53 4.86 6.07 12.33
CA THR A 53 6.30 6.27 12.12
C THR A 53 6.81 5.66 10.82
N GLY A 54 8.03 6.05 10.42
CA GLY A 54 8.79 5.32 9.41
C GLY A 54 9.21 3.92 9.88
N VAL A 55 9.60 3.08 8.94
CA VAL A 55 10.08 1.70 9.20
C VAL A 55 11.39 1.74 10.00
N GLY A 56 11.48 0.93 11.07
CA GLY A 56 12.68 0.87 11.90
C GLY A 56 12.85 2.06 12.85
N ALA A 57 11.86 2.92 13.01
CA ALA A 57 11.89 4.03 13.98
C ALA A 57 11.97 3.54 15.44
N GLY A 58 11.47 2.34 15.75
CA GLY A 58 11.50 1.79 17.13
C GLY A 58 10.14 1.78 17.82
N LYS A 59 9.03 1.78 17.07
CA LYS A 59 7.67 1.78 17.60
C LYS A 59 7.33 0.56 18.45
N THR A 60 7.73 -0.66 18.04
CA THR A 60 7.50 -1.90 18.80
C THR A 60 8.13 -1.82 20.20
N ARG A 61 9.32 -1.18 20.32
CA ARG A 61 9.94 -0.96 21.62
C ARG A 61 9.15 0.01 22.49
N ALA A 62 8.58 1.08 21.91
CA ALA A 62 7.69 1.96 22.64
C ALA A 62 6.43 1.21 23.15
N GLY A 63 5.84 0.36 22.29
CA GLY A 63 4.73 -0.50 22.67
C GLY A 63 5.07 -1.46 23.81
N ALA A 64 6.24 -2.10 23.75
CA ALA A 64 6.71 -2.98 24.83
C ALA A 64 6.85 -2.22 26.17
N TRP A 65 7.39 -1.02 26.16
CA TRP A 65 7.46 -0.17 27.35
C TRP A 65 6.07 0.22 27.87
N ALA A 66 5.13 0.58 27.01
CA ALA A 66 3.76 0.90 27.40
C ALA A 66 3.07 -0.31 28.06
N ILE A 67 3.20 -1.50 27.47
CA ILE A 67 2.66 -2.75 28.01
C ILE A 67 3.24 -3.00 29.40
N VAL A 68 4.57 -3.00 29.53
CA VAL A 68 5.23 -3.27 30.83
C VAL A 68 4.83 -2.25 31.88
N THR A 69 4.78 -0.95 31.54
CA THR A 69 4.34 0.08 32.47
C THR A 69 2.94 -0.18 33.01
N LYS A 70 2.01 -0.56 32.12
CA LYS A 70 0.64 -0.88 32.54
C LYS A 70 0.55 -2.20 33.31
N MET A 71 1.37 -3.20 33.00
CA MET A 71 1.45 -4.43 33.77
C MET A 71 1.97 -4.15 35.22
N LEU A 72 2.90 -3.23 35.37
CA LEU A 72 3.35 -2.79 36.69
C LEU A 72 2.25 -2.08 37.50
N ASP A 73 1.31 -1.42 36.82
CA ASP A 73 0.11 -0.82 37.41
C ASP A 73 -1.01 -1.87 37.69
N GLY A 74 -0.75 -3.16 37.46
CA GLY A 74 -1.69 -4.23 37.71
C GLY A 74 -2.69 -4.49 36.57
N TRP A 75 -2.40 -4.04 35.36
CA TRP A 75 -3.30 -4.15 34.19
C TRP A 75 -3.09 -5.42 33.40
N ARG A 76 -4.19 -5.87 32.79
CA ARG A 76 -4.22 -6.97 31.81
C ARG A 76 -4.26 -6.36 30.42
N ILE A 77 -3.25 -6.65 29.62
CA ILE A 77 -3.08 -6.07 28.27
C ILE A 77 -3.25 -7.15 27.21
N LEU A 78 -4.02 -6.85 26.18
CA LEU A 78 -4.10 -7.65 24.97
C LEU A 78 -3.16 -7.05 23.90
N ALA A 79 -2.16 -7.81 23.51
CA ALA A 79 -1.21 -7.42 22.48
C ALA A 79 -1.52 -8.11 21.15
N ILE A 80 -1.76 -7.33 20.11
CA ILE A 80 -2.09 -7.81 18.77
C ILE A 80 -0.91 -7.56 17.82
N ALA A 81 -0.58 -8.57 17.01
CA ALA A 81 0.41 -8.46 15.94
C ALA A 81 -0.07 -9.18 14.67
N GLN A 82 0.55 -8.88 13.53
CA GLN A 82 0.18 -9.47 12.24
C GLN A 82 0.21 -11.01 12.27
N ASN A 83 1.21 -11.61 12.92
CA ASN A 83 1.37 -13.05 13.01
C ASN A 83 2.11 -13.47 14.30
N SER A 84 2.05 -14.76 14.60
CA SER A 84 2.66 -15.35 15.80
C SER A 84 4.18 -15.11 15.87
N LYS A 85 4.89 -15.03 14.75
CA LYS A 85 6.32 -14.75 14.71
C LYS A 85 6.61 -13.30 15.11
N ALA A 86 5.89 -12.33 14.58
CA ALA A 86 6.01 -10.92 14.95
C ALA A 86 5.73 -10.74 16.45
N LEU A 87 4.64 -11.31 16.95
CA LEU A 87 4.27 -11.26 18.36
C LEU A 87 5.38 -11.80 19.26
N LYS A 88 5.80 -13.06 19.06
CA LYS A 88 6.71 -13.78 19.97
C LYS A 88 8.17 -13.40 19.82
N MET A 89 8.64 -13.16 18.60
CA MET A 89 10.07 -12.92 18.35
C MET A 89 10.45 -11.45 18.37
N VAL A 90 9.50 -10.53 18.32
CA VAL A 90 9.76 -9.10 18.34
C VAL A 90 9.16 -8.48 19.60
N LEU A 91 7.84 -8.38 19.69
CA LEU A 91 7.18 -7.67 20.79
C LEU A 91 7.43 -8.36 22.16
N TYR A 92 7.16 -9.64 22.28
CA TYR A 92 7.35 -10.38 23.56
C TYR A 92 8.81 -10.44 23.99
N ARG A 93 9.72 -10.58 23.05
CA ARG A 93 11.16 -10.53 23.36
C ARG A 93 11.53 -9.20 24.03
N ASP A 94 10.99 -8.10 23.54
CA ASP A 94 11.27 -6.78 24.10
C ASP A 94 10.57 -6.58 25.44
N ILE A 95 9.32 -7.04 25.62
CA ILE A 95 8.62 -7.06 26.91
C ILE A 95 9.42 -7.83 27.96
N LEU A 96 9.85 -9.07 27.65
CA LEU A 96 10.60 -9.90 28.58
C LEU A 96 11.97 -9.28 28.94
N LYS A 97 12.66 -8.67 27.99
CA LYS A 97 13.90 -7.94 28.26
C LYS A 97 13.69 -6.80 29.24
N ILE A 98 12.65 -5.99 29.03
CA ILE A 98 12.31 -4.87 29.91
C ILE A 98 11.97 -5.42 31.31
N LEU A 99 11.11 -6.42 31.42
CA LEU A 99 10.74 -7.03 32.70
C LEU A 99 11.96 -7.56 33.46
N MET A 100 12.86 -8.29 32.82
CA MET A 100 14.09 -8.79 33.45
C MET A 100 15.06 -7.67 33.87
N THR A 101 15.02 -6.52 33.18
CA THR A 101 15.84 -5.35 33.54
C THR A 101 15.29 -4.64 34.77
N ILE A 102 13.98 -4.40 34.82
CA ILE A 102 13.35 -3.59 35.91
C ILE A 102 12.95 -4.41 37.13
N LEU A 103 12.75 -5.72 36.96
CA LEU A 103 12.47 -6.68 38.02
C LEU A 103 13.56 -7.75 38.03
N PRO A 104 14.63 -7.57 38.82
CA PRO A 104 15.79 -8.50 38.83
C PRO A 104 15.42 -9.95 39.15
N ASP A 105 14.36 -10.15 39.94
CA ASP A 105 13.86 -11.48 40.34
C ASP A 105 12.81 -12.05 39.36
N TYR A 106 12.53 -11.40 38.23
CA TYR A 106 11.58 -11.89 37.25
C TYR A 106 12.14 -13.11 36.50
N ASP A 107 11.47 -14.25 36.66
CA ASP A 107 11.86 -15.51 36.05
C ASP A 107 10.91 -15.86 34.89
N PRO A 108 11.34 -15.67 33.63
CA PRO A 108 10.49 -16.01 32.46
C PRO A 108 10.02 -17.45 32.44
N SER A 109 10.76 -18.40 33.07
CA SER A 109 10.35 -19.82 33.07
C SER A 109 9.08 -20.05 33.89
N LYS A 110 8.77 -19.15 34.81
CA LYS A 110 7.56 -19.22 35.68
C LYS A 110 6.38 -18.42 35.11
N TYR A 111 6.68 -17.31 34.45
CA TYR A 111 5.64 -16.32 34.09
C TYR A 111 5.39 -16.23 32.59
N TYR A 112 6.20 -16.84 31.74
CA TYR A 112 6.00 -16.82 30.29
C TYR A 112 5.58 -18.19 29.74
N ASN A 113 4.32 -18.31 29.32
CA ASN A 113 3.84 -19.47 28.58
C ASN A 113 3.91 -19.19 27.06
N LYS A 114 4.97 -19.72 26.42
CA LYS A 114 5.21 -19.54 24.99
C LYS A 114 4.11 -20.16 24.12
N THR A 115 3.49 -21.24 24.56
CA THR A 115 2.46 -21.96 23.78
C THR A 115 1.18 -21.13 23.70
N GLU A 116 0.73 -20.66 24.84
CA GLU A 116 -0.50 -19.85 24.95
C GLU A 116 -0.28 -18.38 24.57
N GLY A 117 0.98 -17.93 24.46
CA GLY A 117 1.29 -16.53 24.21
C GLY A 117 0.92 -15.63 25.39
N HIS A 118 1.21 -16.09 26.62
CA HIS A 118 0.89 -15.41 27.85
C HIS A 118 2.15 -15.01 28.60
N ILE A 119 2.24 -13.75 29.02
CA ILE A 119 3.27 -13.21 29.90
C ILE A 119 2.58 -12.71 31.18
N GLY A 120 2.76 -13.45 32.28
CA GLY A 120 2.23 -13.07 33.59
C GLY A 120 3.20 -12.23 34.40
N MET A 121 2.76 -11.76 35.54
CA MET A 121 3.53 -10.98 36.53
C MET A 121 3.64 -11.73 37.87
N PRO A 122 4.65 -11.39 38.71
CA PRO A 122 4.68 -11.83 40.09
C PRO A 122 3.41 -11.48 40.87
N PRO A 123 3.04 -12.26 41.91
CA PRO A 123 1.79 -12.04 42.66
C PRO A 123 1.59 -10.64 43.27
N ASP A 124 2.67 -9.91 43.51
CA ASP A 124 2.61 -8.54 43.99
C ASP A 124 1.92 -7.55 43.05
N PHE A 125 1.81 -7.93 41.76
CA PHE A 125 1.13 -7.16 40.70
C PHE A 125 -0.29 -7.69 40.37
N GLY A 126 -0.84 -8.58 41.23
CA GLY A 126 -2.17 -9.17 41.05
C GLY A 126 -2.26 -10.04 39.79
N ASP A 127 -3.32 -9.83 39.01
CA ASP A 127 -3.59 -10.60 37.78
C ASP A 127 -3.00 -9.95 36.52
N ALA A 128 -2.03 -9.06 36.70
CA ALA A 128 -1.40 -8.35 35.57
C ALA A 128 -0.74 -9.33 34.59
N CYS A 129 -1.04 -9.15 33.32
CA CYS A 129 -0.52 -10.00 32.27
C CYS A 129 -0.53 -9.29 30.89
N CYS A 130 0.16 -9.90 29.96
CA CYS A 130 0.04 -9.60 28.56
C CYS A 130 -0.28 -10.87 27.79
N ASP A 131 -1.47 -10.93 27.19
CA ASP A 131 -1.90 -12.00 26.30
C ASP A 131 -1.80 -11.58 24.83
N GLY A 132 -1.62 -12.53 23.94
CA GLY A 132 -1.40 -12.27 22.53
C GLY A 132 -2.51 -12.75 21.62
N GLY A 133 -2.83 -11.92 20.64
CA GLY A 133 -3.65 -12.26 19.49
C GLY A 133 -2.92 -12.00 18.18
N THR A 134 -3.35 -12.69 17.12
CA THR A 134 -2.74 -12.51 15.79
C THR A 134 -3.80 -12.35 14.71
N ASP A 135 -3.49 -11.53 13.71
CA ASP A 135 -4.36 -11.27 12.55
C ASP A 135 -4.63 -12.54 11.70
N GLU A 136 -3.76 -13.55 11.81
CA GLU A 136 -3.99 -14.86 11.17
C GLU A 136 -5.21 -15.61 11.75
N ASN A 137 -5.67 -15.24 12.96
CA ASN A 137 -6.83 -15.86 13.61
C ASN A 137 -7.65 -14.82 14.40
N PRO A 138 -8.42 -13.93 13.72
CA PRO A 138 -9.19 -12.88 14.38
C PRO A 138 -10.23 -13.40 15.38
N SER A 139 -10.80 -14.57 15.13
CA SER A 139 -11.77 -15.20 16.05
C SER A 139 -11.12 -15.86 17.26
N GLY A 140 -9.82 -16.12 17.24
CA GLY A 140 -9.11 -16.79 18.34
C GLY A 140 -9.12 -16.03 19.66
N ILE A 141 -9.34 -14.70 19.62
CA ILE A 141 -9.45 -13.87 20.82
C ILE A 141 -10.87 -13.76 21.38
N LEU A 142 -11.90 -14.28 20.68
CA LEU A 142 -13.29 -14.13 21.11
C LEU A 142 -13.59 -14.84 22.44
N GLY A 143 -12.86 -15.91 22.75
CA GLY A 143 -12.97 -16.65 24.00
C GLY A 143 -12.14 -16.09 25.16
N LEU A 144 -11.33 -15.07 24.92
CA LEU A 144 -10.48 -14.47 25.95
C LEU A 144 -11.32 -13.59 26.91
N SER A 145 -10.82 -13.46 28.14
CA SER A 145 -11.42 -12.60 29.15
C SER A 145 -11.23 -11.11 28.84
N GLU A 146 -11.89 -10.26 29.62
CA GLU A 146 -11.77 -8.80 29.50
C GLU A 146 -10.35 -8.31 29.83
N TYR A 147 -9.90 -7.29 29.07
CA TYR A 147 -8.62 -6.63 29.24
C TYR A 147 -8.80 -5.16 29.63
N ASP A 148 -7.79 -4.61 30.30
CA ASP A 148 -7.74 -3.20 30.69
C ASP A 148 -7.19 -2.32 29.58
N GLY A 149 -6.52 -2.90 28.59
CA GLY A 149 -5.98 -2.19 27.44
C GLY A 149 -5.60 -3.08 26.28
N VAL A 150 -5.49 -2.46 25.11
CA VAL A 150 -5.12 -3.11 23.84
C VAL A 150 -3.94 -2.38 23.21
N VAL A 151 -2.95 -3.14 22.74
CA VAL A 151 -1.83 -2.63 21.95
C VAL A 151 -1.75 -3.39 20.63
N MET A 152 -1.81 -2.67 19.51
CA MET A 152 -1.71 -3.26 18.16
C MET A 152 -0.38 -2.83 17.52
N ASP A 153 0.53 -3.79 17.35
CA ASP A 153 1.79 -3.56 16.64
C ASP A 153 1.64 -3.87 15.15
N GLU A 154 2.18 -3.00 14.30
CA GLU A 154 1.94 -2.97 12.84
C GLU A 154 0.44 -2.83 12.49
N ALA A 155 -0.26 -1.95 13.19
CA ALA A 155 -1.71 -1.74 13.12
C ALA A 155 -2.25 -1.55 11.69
N SER A 156 -1.52 -0.88 10.80
CA SER A 156 -1.92 -0.69 9.40
C SER A 156 -2.01 -1.98 8.57
N ARG A 157 -1.60 -3.11 9.16
CA ARG A 157 -1.64 -4.44 8.52
C ARG A 157 -2.59 -5.40 9.19
N ILE A 158 -3.26 -4.95 10.24
CA ILE A 158 -4.26 -5.72 10.99
C ILE A 158 -5.62 -5.47 10.36
N CYS A 159 -6.37 -6.53 10.07
CA CYS A 159 -7.70 -6.40 9.47
C CYS A 159 -8.71 -5.76 10.43
N ALA A 160 -9.73 -5.14 9.86
CA ALA A 160 -10.77 -4.46 10.64
C ALA A 160 -11.52 -5.42 11.58
N GLU A 161 -11.71 -6.69 11.20
CA GLU A 161 -12.31 -7.70 12.07
C GLU A 161 -11.50 -7.93 13.34
N MET A 162 -10.18 -8.12 13.21
CA MET A 162 -9.29 -8.29 14.36
C MET A 162 -9.26 -7.06 15.26
N ARG A 163 -9.22 -5.85 14.67
CA ARG A 163 -9.35 -4.60 15.41
C ARG A 163 -10.61 -4.58 16.27
N ASN A 164 -11.77 -4.78 15.64
CA ASN A 164 -13.07 -4.74 16.32
C ASN A 164 -13.15 -5.79 17.44
N ASN A 165 -12.72 -7.02 17.17
CA ASN A 165 -12.70 -8.08 18.16
C ASN A 165 -11.81 -7.76 19.37
N ALA A 166 -10.66 -7.11 19.15
CA ALA A 166 -9.74 -6.72 20.22
C ALA A 166 -10.30 -5.56 21.05
N GLU A 167 -10.87 -4.56 20.41
CA GLU A 167 -11.51 -3.42 21.09
C GLU A 167 -12.72 -3.86 21.91
N ASP A 168 -13.50 -4.82 21.43
CA ASP A 168 -14.60 -5.42 22.19
C ASP A 168 -14.14 -6.14 23.48
N ARG A 169 -12.88 -6.52 23.60
CA ARG A 169 -12.27 -7.10 24.81
C ARG A 169 -11.74 -6.04 25.76
N ASN A 170 -11.63 -4.80 25.34
CA ASN A 170 -11.13 -3.67 26.13
C ASN A 170 -12.24 -3.10 27.03
N ARG A 171 -12.58 -3.85 28.08
CA ARG A 171 -13.69 -3.54 29.01
C ARG A 171 -13.26 -3.35 30.46
N GLY A 172 -11.94 -3.17 30.66
CA GLY A 172 -11.32 -3.25 31.98
C GLY A 172 -11.57 -2.06 32.91
N LYS A 173 -10.65 -1.88 33.85
CA LYS A 173 -10.74 -1.01 35.03
C LYS A 173 -11.00 0.46 34.79
N GLY A 174 -10.94 0.95 33.54
CA GLY A 174 -11.14 2.35 33.19
C GLY A 174 -12.55 2.66 32.70
N ILE A 175 -12.98 3.89 32.88
CA ILE A 175 -14.22 4.41 32.29
C ILE A 175 -14.07 4.55 30.77
N THR A 176 -12.82 4.68 30.30
CA THR A 176 -12.47 4.89 28.90
C THR A 176 -11.53 3.79 28.42
N PRO A 177 -11.79 3.14 27.28
CA PRO A 177 -10.88 2.16 26.70
C PRO A 177 -9.49 2.73 26.53
N TRP A 178 -8.46 1.93 26.84
CA TRP A 178 -7.06 2.32 26.63
C TRP A 178 -6.50 1.55 25.43
N VAL A 179 -6.16 2.28 24.35
CA VAL A 179 -5.73 1.69 23.09
C VAL A 179 -4.43 2.33 22.59
N ARG A 180 -3.55 1.52 22.03
CA ARG A 180 -2.31 1.95 21.38
C ARG A 180 -2.18 1.34 20.00
N TYR A 181 -2.22 2.17 18.97
CA TYR A 181 -1.98 1.76 17.60
C TYR A 181 -0.57 2.16 17.17
N LEU A 182 0.25 1.18 16.83
CA LEU A 182 1.65 1.39 16.47
C LEU A 182 1.85 0.92 15.04
N SER A 183 2.16 1.81 14.10
CA SER A 183 2.41 1.38 12.72
C SER A 183 3.28 2.32 11.91
N SER A 184 3.93 1.73 10.91
CA SER A 184 4.31 2.46 9.71
C SER A 184 3.15 2.37 8.71
N PRO A 185 2.87 3.41 7.91
CA PRO A 185 1.84 3.33 6.88
C PRO A 185 2.05 2.13 5.96
N ASN A 186 1.00 1.39 5.68
CA ASN A 186 1.07 0.24 4.80
C ASN A 186 1.24 0.71 3.35
N LYS A 187 2.31 0.26 2.69
CA LYS A 187 2.54 0.61 1.28
C LYS A 187 1.48 0.06 0.32
N ASP A 188 0.84 -1.03 0.70
CA ASP A 188 -0.17 -1.69 -0.13
C ASP A 188 -1.60 -1.21 0.18
N GLN A 189 -1.78 -0.40 1.25
CA GLN A 189 -3.05 0.21 1.72
C GLN A 189 -4.24 -0.75 1.71
N THR A 190 -3.98 -2.00 2.05
CA THR A 190 -5.01 -3.05 2.06
C THR A 190 -6.04 -2.84 3.17
N GLU A 191 -5.64 -2.17 4.25
CA GLU A 191 -6.50 -1.86 5.39
C GLU A 191 -6.52 -0.33 5.63
N PRO A 192 -7.56 0.37 5.18
CA PRO A 192 -7.62 1.84 5.24
C PRO A 192 -7.85 2.38 6.65
N TRP A 193 -8.42 1.59 7.59
CA TRP A 193 -8.86 2.04 8.89
C TRP A 193 -7.79 2.76 9.72
N PHE A 194 -6.52 2.31 9.64
CA PHE A 194 -5.43 2.97 10.38
C PHE A 194 -5.18 4.41 9.88
N ALA A 195 -5.25 4.61 8.58
CA ALA A 195 -5.11 5.93 7.97
C ALA A 195 -6.33 6.82 8.29
N GLU A 196 -7.53 6.23 8.27
CA GLU A 196 -8.77 6.92 8.65
C GLU A 196 -8.71 7.36 10.11
N GLU A 197 -8.26 6.50 11.04
CA GLU A 197 -8.11 6.80 12.46
C GLU A 197 -7.13 7.96 12.69
N CYS A 198 -5.96 7.92 12.02
CA CYS A 198 -4.98 9.02 12.09
C CYS A 198 -5.53 10.36 11.58
N ASN A 199 -6.48 10.34 10.64
CA ASN A 199 -7.10 11.54 10.09
C ASN A 199 -8.27 12.03 10.93
N LEU A 200 -9.04 11.12 11.53
CA LEU A 200 -10.18 11.45 12.40
C LEU A 200 -9.71 11.99 13.75
N HIS A 201 -8.61 11.47 14.28
CA HIS A 201 -8.07 11.80 15.60
C HIS A 201 -6.61 12.31 15.52
N PRO A 202 -6.34 13.40 14.80
CA PRO A 202 -4.97 13.91 14.60
C PRO A 202 -4.29 14.33 15.92
N GLU A 203 -5.07 14.67 16.96
CA GLU A 203 -4.60 14.98 18.32
C GLU A 203 -4.03 13.75 19.03
N CYS A 204 -4.49 12.54 18.68
CA CYS A 204 -3.99 11.28 19.24
C CYS A 204 -2.69 10.82 18.57
N VAL A 205 -2.29 11.42 17.44
CA VAL A 205 -1.18 10.95 16.61
C VAL A 205 0.15 11.56 17.00
N ILE A 206 1.11 10.70 17.29
CA ILE A 206 2.54 11.05 17.40
C ILE A 206 3.22 10.60 16.09
N ARG A 207 3.89 11.52 15.41
CA ARG A 207 4.60 11.26 14.16
C ARG A 207 6.10 11.25 14.34
N ALA A 208 6.77 10.26 13.72
CA ALA A 208 8.22 10.19 13.71
C ALA A 208 8.72 9.52 12.42
N THR A 209 9.94 9.84 12.05
CA THR A 209 10.60 9.27 10.87
C THR A 209 11.52 8.11 11.26
N SER A 210 11.94 7.31 10.27
CA SER A 210 13.01 6.33 10.48
C SER A 210 14.34 6.98 10.92
N LEU A 211 14.52 8.26 10.61
CA LEU A 211 15.75 9.01 10.90
C LEU A 211 15.79 9.51 12.35
N ASP A 212 14.63 9.60 13.01
CA ASP A 212 14.52 10.04 14.42
C ASP A 212 14.94 8.95 15.42
N ASN A 213 15.17 7.73 14.93
CA ASN A 213 15.71 6.67 15.77
C ASN A 213 17.20 6.93 16.05
N MET A 214 17.50 7.43 17.23
CA MET A 214 18.87 7.74 17.67
C MET A 214 19.76 6.50 17.86
N PHE A 215 19.18 5.29 17.88
CA PHE A 215 19.91 4.02 18.08
C PHE A 215 20.27 3.34 16.76
N THR A 216 19.78 3.82 15.64
CA THR A 216 20.19 3.34 14.34
C THR A 216 21.53 3.96 13.92
N THR A 217 22.41 3.12 13.36
CA THR A 217 23.71 3.58 12.89
C THR A 217 23.56 4.49 11.66
N GLU A 218 24.49 5.42 11.48
CA GLU A 218 24.52 6.27 10.28
C GLU A 218 24.61 5.43 8.98
N ALA A 219 25.25 4.26 9.04
CA ALA A 219 25.28 3.31 7.94
C ALA A 219 23.86 2.79 7.57
N TYR A 220 23.00 2.54 8.58
CA TYR A 220 21.62 2.14 8.33
C TYR A 220 20.81 3.30 7.75
N LYS A 221 20.94 4.51 8.27
CA LYS A 221 20.24 5.72 7.76
C LYS A 221 20.63 5.99 6.31
N ARG A 222 21.93 5.85 5.97
CA ARG A 222 22.40 5.98 4.60
C ARG A 222 21.79 4.92 3.68
N ARG A 223 21.73 3.63 4.10
CA ARG A 223 21.07 2.57 3.34
C ARG A 223 19.58 2.83 3.10
N LEU A 224 18.90 3.47 4.05
CA LEU A 224 17.50 3.86 3.85
C LEU A 224 17.38 4.89 2.72
N LYS A 225 18.27 5.90 2.69
CA LYS A 225 18.32 6.92 1.63
C LYS A 225 18.71 6.32 0.27
N GLU A 226 19.63 5.36 0.25
CA GLU A 226 20.03 4.63 -0.97
C GLU A 226 18.91 3.71 -1.48
N ARG A 227 18.14 3.10 -0.57
CA ARG A 227 17.04 2.18 -0.92
C ARG A 227 15.77 2.90 -1.37
N TYR A 228 15.52 4.06 -0.82
CA TYR A 228 14.33 4.86 -1.09
C TYR A 228 14.78 6.23 -1.60
N VAL A 229 14.50 6.53 -2.85
CA VAL A 229 14.84 7.83 -3.44
C VAL A 229 14.19 8.95 -2.64
N GLU A 230 14.98 9.88 -2.14
CA GLU A 230 14.52 11.00 -1.32
C GLU A 230 13.43 11.80 -2.08
N GLY A 231 12.33 12.12 -1.41
CA GLY A 231 11.18 12.79 -2.01
C GLY A 231 10.19 11.88 -2.74
N SER A 232 10.56 10.62 -3.06
CA SER A 232 9.63 9.70 -3.70
C SER A 232 8.45 9.34 -2.78
N PRO A 233 7.28 8.95 -3.31
CA PRO A 233 6.15 8.49 -2.49
C PRO A 233 6.54 7.37 -1.54
N LEU A 234 7.39 6.45 -1.98
CA LEU A 234 7.85 5.33 -1.16
C LEU A 234 8.78 5.80 -0.02
N TYR A 235 9.64 6.79 -0.27
CA TYR A 235 10.47 7.44 0.77
C TYR A 235 9.59 8.14 1.81
N ARG A 236 8.63 8.95 1.34
CA ARG A 236 7.68 9.66 2.20
C ARG A 236 6.92 8.68 3.10
N GLN A 237 6.45 7.58 2.56
CA GLN A 237 5.70 6.57 3.29
C GLN A 237 6.59 5.72 4.22
N GLN A 238 7.68 5.15 3.70
CA GLN A 238 8.48 4.17 4.44
C GLN A 238 9.53 4.81 5.36
N VAL A 239 10.09 5.97 5.00
CA VAL A 239 11.11 6.65 5.79
C VAL A 239 10.50 7.74 6.65
N LEU A 240 9.66 8.62 6.06
CA LEU A 240 9.05 9.72 6.80
C LEU A 240 7.80 9.29 7.58
N GLY A 241 7.23 8.11 7.31
CA GLY A 241 6.04 7.62 7.99
C GLY A 241 4.78 8.38 7.60
N GLU A 242 4.76 9.07 6.45
CA GLU A 242 3.60 9.80 5.97
C GLU A 242 2.53 8.82 5.49
N ILE A 243 1.31 9.01 5.96
CA ILE A 243 0.13 8.45 5.30
C ILE A 243 -0.04 9.28 4.03
N LEU A 244 0.38 8.71 2.94
CA LEU A 244 -0.04 9.23 1.66
C LEU A 244 -1.52 8.93 1.61
N GLU A 245 -2.36 9.94 1.38
CA GLU A 245 -3.76 9.69 1.07
C GLU A 245 -3.77 8.51 0.13
N ALA A 246 -4.59 7.49 0.43
CA ALA A 246 -4.87 6.46 -0.53
C ALA A 246 -5.29 7.26 -1.75
N ASN A 247 -4.32 7.47 -2.64
CA ASN A 247 -4.66 8.04 -3.89
C ASN A 247 -5.70 7.06 -4.43
N THR A 248 -6.95 7.46 -4.42
CA THR A 248 -7.92 7.01 -5.39
C THR A 248 -7.31 7.13 -6.79
N ASN A 249 -6.10 7.54 -6.87
CA ASN A 249 -5.16 7.84 -7.92
C ASN A 249 -3.85 7.02 -7.89
N SER A 250 -3.78 5.86 -7.24
CA SER A 250 -2.67 4.91 -7.41
C SER A 250 -2.77 4.16 -8.75
N GLY A 251 -3.80 4.45 -9.52
CA GLY A 251 -3.95 3.98 -10.89
C GLY A 251 -2.84 4.53 -11.79
N ILE A 252 -2.60 3.80 -12.87
CA ILE A 252 -1.66 4.21 -13.92
C ILE A 252 -2.07 5.55 -14.57
N ILE A 253 -3.36 5.90 -14.49
CA ILE A 253 -3.96 7.16 -14.91
C ILE A 253 -4.81 7.69 -13.76
N ARG A 254 -4.68 8.98 -13.48
CA ARG A 254 -5.50 9.66 -12.47
C ARG A 254 -6.72 10.30 -13.12
N LEU A 255 -7.80 10.45 -12.37
CA LEU A 255 -9.05 11.01 -12.90
C LEU A 255 -8.90 12.46 -13.40
N ASP A 256 -8.04 13.24 -12.75
CA ASP A 256 -7.75 14.64 -13.12
C ASP A 256 -6.83 14.77 -14.36
N GLU A 257 -6.19 13.69 -14.80
CA GLU A 257 -5.34 13.65 -16.00
C GLU A 257 -6.14 13.49 -17.30
N PHE A 258 -7.44 13.14 -17.24
CA PHE A 258 -8.26 13.03 -18.44
C PHE A 258 -8.61 14.41 -19.00
N PRO A 259 -8.19 14.71 -20.25
CA PRO A 259 -8.51 15.98 -20.88
C PRO A 259 -10.00 16.07 -21.22
N LYS A 260 -10.56 17.27 -21.14
CA LYS A 260 -11.95 17.54 -21.52
C LYS A 260 -12.14 17.64 -23.03
N PHE A 261 -11.08 17.92 -23.76
CA PHE A 261 -11.09 18.06 -25.21
C PHE A 261 -9.84 17.37 -25.79
N PRO A 262 -9.94 16.79 -27.00
CA PRO A 262 -8.80 16.16 -27.63
C PRO A 262 -7.75 17.23 -28.02
N ALA A 263 -6.49 16.96 -27.69
CA ALA A 263 -5.40 17.79 -28.20
C ALA A 263 -5.17 17.51 -29.71
N ILE A 264 -4.75 18.55 -30.43
CA ILE A 264 -4.41 18.39 -31.85
C ILE A 264 -3.26 17.37 -31.98
N SER A 265 -3.47 16.37 -32.83
CA SER A 265 -2.48 15.36 -33.14
C SER A 265 -2.19 15.36 -34.64
N SER A 266 -0.92 15.18 -34.98
CA SER A 266 -0.49 14.97 -36.38
C SER A 266 -0.70 13.53 -36.85
N GLU A 267 -1.10 12.62 -35.94
CA GLU A 267 -1.40 11.23 -36.31
C GLU A 267 -2.67 11.14 -37.15
N THR A 268 -2.56 10.60 -38.35
CA THR A 268 -3.68 10.41 -39.28
C THR A 268 -4.21 8.99 -39.29
N GLN A 269 -3.43 8.04 -38.78
CA GLN A 269 -3.81 6.62 -38.74
C GLN A 269 -5.00 6.37 -37.81
N VAL A 270 -5.92 5.57 -38.31
CA VAL A 270 -7.06 5.06 -37.55
C VAL A 270 -6.71 3.69 -37.00
N ILE A 271 -6.55 3.62 -35.68
CA ILE A 271 -6.19 2.39 -34.97
C ILE A 271 -7.36 1.93 -34.14
N ALA A 272 -7.65 0.64 -34.19
CA ALA A 272 -8.68 0.02 -33.39
C ALA A 272 -8.12 -1.11 -32.51
N GLY A 273 -8.74 -1.31 -31.33
CA GLY A 273 -8.48 -2.41 -30.42
C GLY A 273 -9.75 -3.22 -30.17
N LEU A 274 -9.61 -4.53 -30.17
CA LEU A 274 -10.70 -5.47 -29.93
C LEU A 274 -10.29 -6.46 -28.84
N ASP A 275 -11.06 -6.49 -27.75
CA ASP A 275 -10.99 -7.51 -26.71
C ASP A 275 -12.23 -8.40 -26.81
N CYS A 276 -12.03 -9.66 -27.24
CA CYS A 276 -13.10 -10.63 -27.45
C CYS A 276 -13.37 -11.44 -26.18
N SER A 277 -14.64 -11.78 -25.95
CA SER A 277 -15.06 -12.73 -24.91
C SER A 277 -15.27 -14.14 -25.49
N GLU A 278 -15.21 -15.13 -24.61
CA GLU A 278 -15.44 -16.55 -24.94
C GLU A 278 -16.92 -16.88 -25.26
N GLY A 279 -17.80 -15.88 -25.36
CA GLY A 279 -19.21 -16.07 -25.72
C GLY A 279 -20.11 -16.57 -24.57
N VAL A 280 -19.64 -16.64 -23.36
CA VAL A 280 -20.40 -17.07 -22.17
C VAL A 280 -20.91 -15.84 -21.39
N GLU A 281 -22.07 -15.96 -20.76
CA GLU A 281 -22.91 -14.90 -20.15
C GLU A 281 -22.23 -13.83 -19.24
N ARG A 282 -20.92 -13.89 -18.98
CA ARG A 282 -20.24 -13.03 -18.03
C ARG A 282 -19.20 -12.07 -18.60
N ASP A 283 -18.60 -12.38 -19.74
CA ASP A 283 -17.55 -11.55 -20.33
C ASP A 283 -18.07 -10.78 -21.55
N ALA A 284 -17.65 -9.55 -21.69
CA ALA A 284 -18.09 -8.68 -22.76
C ALA A 284 -17.02 -8.55 -23.86
N THR A 285 -17.44 -8.55 -25.11
CA THR A 285 -16.60 -8.10 -26.22
C THR A 285 -16.58 -6.59 -26.25
N ALA A 286 -15.39 -5.99 -26.26
CA ALA A 286 -15.18 -4.55 -26.24
C ALA A 286 -14.36 -4.09 -27.46
N PHE A 287 -14.71 -2.95 -28.00
CA PHE A 287 -14.05 -2.33 -29.15
C PHE A 287 -13.79 -0.85 -28.88
N PHE A 288 -12.61 -0.40 -29.27
CA PHE A 288 -12.18 0.99 -29.15
C PHE A 288 -11.47 1.42 -30.45
N LYS A 289 -11.84 2.58 -31.01
CA LYS A 289 -11.29 3.11 -32.26
C LYS A 289 -10.91 4.57 -32.07
N ARG A 290 -9.70 4.93 -32.46
CA ARG A 290 -9.18 6.30 -32.37
C ARG A 290 -8.41 6.73 -33.61
N ARG A 291 -8.27 8.05 -33.76
CA ARG A 291 -7.35 8.69 -34.69
C ARG A 291 -6.55 9.76 -33.92
N GLY A 292 -5.26 9.54 -33.74
CA GLY A 292 -4.45 10.39 -32.86
C GLY A 292 -5.04 10.43 -31.44
N ASN A 293 -5.41 11.63 -30.98
CA ASN A 293 -6.00 11.88 -29.67
C ASN A 293 -7.53 11.94 -29.67
N GLU A 294 -8.16 11.69 -30.81
CA GLU A 294 -9.62 11.67 -30.96
C GLU A 294 -10.14 10.22 -30.90
N VAL A 295 -11.05 9.95 -29.96
CA VAL A 295 -11.82 8.70 -29.92
C VAL A 295 -12.95 8.83 -30.92
N LEU A 296 -13.07 7.86 -31.81
CA LEU A 296 -14.03 7.84 -32.90
C LEU A 296 -15.23 6.94 -32.59
N GLU A 297 -14.98 5.82 -31.91
CA GLU A 297 -15.99 4.83 -31.60
C GLU A 297 -15.54 3.99 -30.40
N MET A 298 -16.46 3.70 -29.49
CA MET A 298 -16.28 2.66 -28.48
C MET A 298 -17.62 1.98 -28.19
N TRP A 299 -17.58 0.67 -28.00
CA TRP A 299 -18.71 -0.12 -27.55
C TRP A 299 -18.27 -1.34 -26.75
N LYS A 300 -19.20 -1.84 -25.93
CA LYS A 300 -19.05 -3.04 -25.11
C LYS A 300 -20.37 -3.80 -25.12
N LEU A 301 -20.35 -5.08 -25.43
CA LEU A 301 -21.54 -5.91 -25.58
C LEU A 301 -21.33 -7.30 -24.97
N ASN A 302 -22.25 -7.72 -24.12
CA ASN A 302 -22.26 -9.05 -23.52
C ASN A 302 -22.91 -10.09 -24.45
N GLY A 303 -22.38 -11.31 -24.50
CA GLY A 303 -23.00 -12.41 -25.23
C GLY A 303 -23.15 -12.22 -26.73
N ILE A 304 -22.35 -11.36 -27.33
CA ILE A 304 -22.36 -11.13 -28.78
C ILE A 304 -21.64 -12.26 -29.49
N SER A 305 -22.20 -12.73 -30.63
CA SER A 305 -21.54 -13.76 -31.42
C SER A 305 -20.35 -13.23 -32.22
N HIS A 306 -19.43 -14.12 -32.59
CA HIS A 306 -18.27 -13.80 -33.42
C HIS A 306 -18.67 -13.18 -34.77
N GLU A 307 -19.73 -13.71 -35.41
CA GLU A 307 -20.25 -13.17 -36.68
C GLU A 307 -20.78 -11.74 -36.51
N GLU A 308 -21.49 -11.48 -35.46
CA GLU A 308 -21.99 -10.13 -35.16
C GLU A 308 -20.84 -9.15 -34.85
N THR A 309 -19.81 -9.62 -34.14
CA THR A 309 -18.58 -8.85 -33.90
C THR A 309 -17.92 -8.46 -35.23
N VAL A 310 -17.69 -9.42 -36.11
CA VAL A 310 -17.14 -9.17 -37.45
C VAL A 310 -18.02 -8.20 -38.25
N ARG A 311 -19.35 -8.38 -38.21
CA ARG A 311 -20.28 -7.50 -38.94
C ARG A 311 -20.17 -6.03 -38.44
N ARG A 312 -20.06 -5.82 -37.15
CA ARG A 312 -19.88 -4.48 -36.54
C ARG A 312 -18.55 -3.85 -36.94
N ILE A 313 -17.46 -4.59 -36.88
CA ILE A 313 -16.14 -4.11 -37.29
C ILE A 313 -16.13 -3.75 -38.76
N ARG A 314 -16.73 -4.57 -39.63
CA ARG A 314 -16.89 -4.25 -41.07
C ARG A 314 -17.72 -2.98 -41.29
N LYS A 315 -18.77 -2.77 -40.48
CA LYS A 315 -19.55 -1.52 -40.56
C LYS A 315 -18.69 -0.33 -40.18
N SER A 316 -17.99 -0.41 -39.06
CA SER A 316 -17.06 0.62 -38.56
C SER A 316 -15.96 0.94 -39.59
N ASN A 317 -15.39 -0.10 -40.23
CA ASN A 317 -14.36 0.05 -41.27
C ASN A 317 -14.89 0.73 -42.55
N ARG A 318 -16.17 0.52 -42.90
CA ARG A 318 -16.80 1.21 -44.04
C ARG A 318 -17.10 2.69 -43.75
N GLU A 319 -17.45 3.02 -42.51
CA GLU A 319 -17.71 4.39 -42.11
C GLU A 319 -16.43 5.23 -42.08
N LEU A 320 -15.35 4.66 -41.51
CA LEU A 320 -14.02 5.23 -41.56
C LEU A 320 -13.01 4.09 -41.54
N LYS A 321 -12.18 4.01 -42.60
CA LYS A 321 -11.21 2.93 -42.81
C LYS A 321 -10.31 2.79 -41.57
N ILE A 322 -10.17 1.54 -41.11
CA ILE A 322 -9.25 1.15 -40.03
C ILE A 322 -7.90 0.80 -40.67
N ASP A 323 -6.85 1.52 -40.31
CA ASP A 323 -5.51 1.27 -40.84
C ASP A 323 -4.79 0.14 -40.09
N LYS A 324 -5.13 -0.10 -38.81
CA LYS A 324 -4.64 -1.20 -38.00
C LYS A 324 -5.67 -1.64 -36.96
N LEU A 325 -5.89 -2.95 -36.84
CA LEU A 325 -6.74 -3.55 -35.83
C LEU A 325 -5.92 -4.50 -34.94
N ASN A 326 -5.72 -4.16 -33.69
CA ASN A 326 -5.06 -5.01 -32.70
C ASN A 326 -6.12 -5.78 -31.90
N MET A 327 -5.93 -7.07 -31.71
CA MET A 327 -6.88 -7.96 -31.04
C MET A 327 -6.20 -8.71 -29.89
N ASP A 328 -6.87 -8.87 -28.73
CA ASP A 328 -6.38 -9.81 -27.73
C ASP A 328 -6.37 -11.23 -28.34
N MET A 329 -5.24 -11.91 -28.25
CA MET A 329 -5.05 -13.24 -28.83
C MET A 329 -5.94 -14.32 -28.17
N ALA A 330 -6.38 -14.09 -26.93
CA ALA A 330 -7.02 -15.13 -26.12
C ALA A 330 -8.29 -15.72 -26.80
N PHE A 331 -9.14 -14.87 -27.40
CA PHE A 331 -10.45 -15.29 -27.92
C PHE A 331 -10.78 -14.70 -29.29
N SER A 332 -9.81 -14.20 -30.05
CA SER A 332 -10.04 -13.48 -31.32
C SER A 332 -9.67 -14.26 -32.60
N ASP A 333 -9.47 -15.56 -32.51
CA ASP A 333 -9.02 -16.36 -33.64
C ASP A 333 -10.00 -16.33 -34.84
N TYR A 334 -11.30 -16.33 -34.55
CA TYR A 334 -12.32 -16.26 -35.62
C TYR A 334 -12.28 -14.90 -36.31
N GLU A 335 -12.34 -13.81 -35.53
CA GLU A 335 -12.30 -12.43 -36.02
C GLU A 335 -11.03 -12.18 -36.82
N TYR A 336 -9.88 -12.59 -36.27
CA TYR A 336 -8.60 -12.47 -36.97
C TYR A 336 -8.59 -13.18 -38.31
N ASN A 337 -9.00 -14.44 -38.36
CA ASN A 337 -8.97 -15.23 -39.59
C ASN A 337 -9.92 -14.69 -40.67
N VAL A 338 -11.02 -14.06 -40.28
CA VAL A 338 -11.98 -13.46 -41.22
C VAL A 338 -11.55 -12.06 -41.66
N LEU A 339 -11.04 -11.21 -40.72
CA LEU A 339 -10.77 -9.81 -41.01
C LEU A 339 -9.38 -9.50 -41.57
N LYS A 340 -8.39 -10.36 -41.36
CA LYS A 340 -6.99 -10.14 -41.78
C LYS A 340 -6.80 -9.90 -43.29
N TYR A 341 -7.78 -10.29 -44.12
CA TYR A 341 -7.74 -10.05 -45.58
C TYR A 341 -8.38 -8.71 -45.95
N GLU A 342 -9.08 -8.05 -45.02
CA GLU A 342 -9.82 -6.81 -45.26
C GLU A 342 -9.20 -5.62 -44.51
N ILE A 343 -8.62 -5.88 -43.34
CA ILE A 343 -8.02 -4.88 -42.43
C ILE A 343 -6.66 -5.42 -41.98
N PRO A 344 -5.60 -4.62 -41.95
CA PRO A 344 -4.35 -5.02 -41.31
C PRO A 344 -4.58 -5.34 -39.81
N CYS A 345 -4.46 -6.63 -39.46
CA CYS A 345 -4.76 -7.15 -38.15
C CYS A 345 -3.50 -7.69 -37.44
N GLU A 346 -3.40 -7.50 -36.17
CA GLU A 346 -2.39 -8.09 -35.28
C GLU A 346 -3.06 -8.74 -34.05
N GLN A 347 -2.72 -10.01 -33.76
CA GLN A 347 -3.08 -10.67 -32.50
C GLN A 347 -2.00 -10.38 -31.45
N VAL A 348 -2.40 -9.90 -30.31
CA VAL A 348 -1.52 -9.46 -29.22
C VAL A 348 -1.68 -10.39 -28.03
N GLN A 349 -0.64 -11.13 -27.69
CA GLN A 349 -0.59 -11.90 -26.45
C GLN A 349 -0.11 -10.99 -25.34
N PHE A 350 -0.96 -10.66 -24.38
CA PHE A 350 -0.67 -9.72 -23.27
C PHE A 350 0.53 -10.11 -22.42
N ALA A 351 0.79 -11.41 -22.26
CA ALA A 351 1.92 -11.93 -21.49
C ALA A 351 3.25 -11.95 -22.26
N ARG A 352 3.25 -11.68 -23.60
CA ARG A 352 4.49 -11.67 -24.38
C ARG A 352 5.48 -10.62 -23.88
N ALA A 353 6.77 -10.78 -24.23
CA ALA A 353 7.79 -9.78 -23.95
C ALA A 353 7.42 -8.43 -24.61
N PRO A 354 7.73 -7.30 -23.96
CA PRO A 354 7.53 -5.97 -24.53
C PRO A 354 8.43 -5.76 -25.76
N SER A 355 8.28 -4.62 -26.44
CA SER A 355 9.14 -4.23 -27.55
C SER A 355 10.62 -4.26 -27.13
N GLU A 356 11.54 -4.43 -28.10
CA GLU A 356 12.98 -4.50 -27.78
C GLU A 356 13.48 -3.25 -27.06
N GLU A 357 12.98 -2.09 -27.45
CA GLU A 357 13.32 -0.79 -26.89
C GLU A 357 12.86 -0.65 -25.41
N ASN A 358 11.78 -1.35 -25.04
CA ASN A 358 11.14 -1.24 -23.74
C ASN A 358 11.33 -2.46 -22.82
N ARG A 359 12.17 -3.43 -23.21
CA ARG A 359 12.42 -4.67 -22.45
C ARG A 359 12.96 -4.43 -21.04
N GLU A 360 13.73 -3.39 -20.85
CA GLU A 360 14.28 -3.05 -19.53
C GLU A 360 13.26 -2.32 -18.64
N LYS A 361 12.25 -1.70 -19.23
CA LYS A 361 11.23 -0.91 -18.53
C LYS A 361 10.04 -1.75 -18.09
N TYR A 362 9.51 -2.58 -19.00
CA TYR A 362 8.26 -3.32 -18.77
C TYR A 362 8.50 -4.82 -18.66
N GLY A 363 7.68 -5.50 -17.85
CA GLY A 363 7.75 -6.94 -17.70
C GLY A 363 6.99 -7.72 -18.77
N ASN A 364 5.99 -7.09 -19.43
CA ASN A 364 5.21 -7.67 -20.53
C ASN A 364 4.58 -6.58 -21.39
N VAL A 365 4.02 -6.99 -22.54
CA VAL A 365 3.38 -6.06 -23.49
C VAL A 365 2.12 -5.41 -22.93
N ARG A 366 1.40 -6.07 -22.02
CA ARG A 366 0.23 -5.47 -21.37
C ARG A 366 0.64 -4.23 -20.57
N ALA A 367 1.71 -4.31 -19.80
CA ALA A 367 2.22 -3.14 -19.09
C ALA A 367 2.62 -2.04 -20.07
N GLU A 368 3.39 -2.35 -21.12
CA GLU A 368 3.79 -1.39 -22.14
C GLU A 368 2.60 -0.65 -22.76
N MET A 369 1.56 -1.37 -23.21
CA MET A 369 0.36 -0.77 -23.81
C MET A 369 -0.37 0.18 -22.86
N TYR A 370 -0.53 -0.20 -21.60
CA TYR A 370 -1.22 0.62 -20.63
C TYR A 370 -0.43 1.88 -20.22
N PHE A 371 0.91 1.79 -20.15
CA PHE A 371 1.74 2.98 -19.93
C PHE A 371 1.72 3.90 -21.16
N ASN A 372 1.70 3.36 -22.37
CA ASN A 372 1.50 4.13 -23.59
C ASN A 372 0.11 4.81 -23.63
N LEU A 373 -0.93 4.12 -23.19
CA LEU A 373 -2.28 4.70 -23.06
C LEU A 373 -2.29 5.84 -22.02
N ALA A 374 -1.65 5.66 -20.87
CA ALA A 374 -1.52 6.69 -19.85
C ALA A 374 -0.81 7.94 -20.40
N TRP A 375 0.29 7.74 -21.11
CA TRP A 375 1.00 8.83 -21.79
C TRP A 375 0.09 9.55 -22.79
N ARG A 376 -0.68 8.82 -23.62
CA ARG A 376 -1.62 9.44 -24.56
C ARG A 376 -2.72 10.26 -23.87
N VAL A 377 -3.27 9.76 -22.77
CA VAL A 377 -4.26 10.53 -21.98
C VAL A 377 -3.66 11.84 -21.49
N ARG A 378 -2.45 11.83 -20.93
CA ARG A 378 -1.73 13.03 -20.50
C ARG A 378 -1.39 13.99 -21.66
N ASN A 379 -1.23 13.45 -22.86
CA ASN A 379 -0.97 14.21 -24.07
C ASN A 379 -2.21 14.50 -24.90
N GLY A 380 -3.39 14.40 -24.31
CA GLY A 380 -4.62 14.91 -24.87
C GLY A 380 -5.54 13.90 -25.54
N LEU A 381 -5.37 12.57 -25.31
CA LEU A 381 -6.36 11.58 -25.72
C LEU A 381 -7.64 11.79 -24.89
N CYS A 382 -8.68 12.30 -25.52
CA CYS A 382 -9.95 12.58 -24.86
C CYS A 382 -10.92 11.43 -25.07
N VAL A 383 -11.43 10.87 -23.97
CA VAL A 383 -12.39 9.76 -23.95
C VAL A 383 -13.81 10.23 -23.62
N ASP A 384 -14.04 11.52 -23.48
CA ASP A 384 -15.35 12.08 -23.15
C ASP A 384 -16.32 12.08 -24.35
N GLY A 385 -17.61 12.08 -24.06
CA GLY A 385 -18.65 12.15 -25.07
C GLY A 385 -19.27 10.81 -25.49
N PHE A 386 -18.96 9.71 -24.78
CA PHE A 386 -19.52 8.38 -25.03
C PHE A 386 -20.21 7.82 -23.78
N ASP A 387 -21.18 6.93 -23.97
CA ASP A 387 -21.92 6.29 -22.87
C ASP A 387 -20.99 5.48 -21.93
N LEU A 388 -19.88 4.95 -22.47
CA LEU A 388 -18.91 4.16 -21.72
C LEU A 388 -17.78 4.98 -21.08
N THR A 389 -17.77 6.29 -21.20
CA THR A 389 -16.72 7.18 -20.67
C THR A 389 -16.48 6.95 -19.17
N ALA A 390 -17.54 6.93 -18.37
CA ALA A 390 -17.43 6.76 -16.92
C ALA A 390 -16.88 5.39 -16.54
N GLU A 391 -17.29 4.34 -17.25
CA GLU A 391 -16.79 2.98 -17.06
C GLU A 391 -15.30 2.89 -17.41
N LEU A 392 -14.91 3.41 -18.58
CA LEU A 392 -13.52 3.41 -19.04
C LEU A 392 -12.60 4.16 -18.06
N LYS A 393 -12.98 5.35 -17.64
CA LYS A 393 -12.21 6.13 -16.65
C LYS A 393 -12.06 5.35 -15.34
N ARG A 394 -13.13 4.72 -14.83
CA ARG A 394 -13.08 3.90 -13.61
C ARG A 394 -12.12 2.71 -13.76
N GLN A 395 -12.17 1.99 -14.89
CA GLN A 395 -11.27 0.88 -15.18
C GLN A 395 -9.80 1.34 -15.21
N LEU A 396 -9.50 2.41 -15.94
CA LEU A 396 -8.14 2.92 -16.11
C LEU A 396 -7.56 3.48 -14.81
N CYS A 397 -8.37 4.17 -14.00
CA CYS A 397 -7.94 4.67 -12.69
C CYS A 397 -7.67 3.56 -11.66
N ALA A 398 -8.34 2.41 -11.80
CA ALA A 398 -8.17 1.30 -10.86
C ALA A 398 -6.93 0.43 -11.14
N ILE A 399 -6.40 0.47 -12.36
CA ILE A 399 -5.23 -0.32 -12.75
C ILE A 399 -3.99 0.23 -12.07
N GLN A 400 -3.40 -0.56 -11.19
CA GLN A 400 -2.17 -0.25 -10.46
C GLN A 400 -0.98 -0.97 -11.11
N TRP A 401 0.20 -0.55 -10.72
CA TRP A 401 1.44 -1.14 -11.18
C TRP A 401 2.38 -1.49 -10.02
N LYS A 402 3.27 -2.44 -10.26
CA LYS A 402 4.34 -2.84 -9.34
C LYS A 402 5.61 -3.14 -10.12
N THR A 403 6.75 -3.12 -9.45
CA THR A 403 8.00 -3.58 -10.04
C THR A 403 8.24 -5.06 -9.74
N ASN A 404 8.69 -5.82 -10.71
CA ASN A 404 9.19 -7.19 -10.49
C ASN A 404 10.59 -7.17 -9.83
N PRO A 405 11.16 -8.32 -9.45
CA PRO A 405 12.51 -8.39 -8.85
C PRO A 405 13.63 -7.84 -9.74
N GLN A 406 13.41 -7.74 -11.06
CA GLN A 406 14.34 -7.15 -12.02
C GLN A 406 14.13 -5.64 -12.21
N GLY A 407 13.26 -5.00 -11.43
CA GLY A 407 12.95 -3.58 -11.53
C GLY A 407 11.97 -3.19 -12.65
N ARG A 408 11.45 -4.15 -13.42
CA ARG A 408 10.55 -3.90 -14.55
C ARG A 408 9.12 -3.69 -14.08
N LEU A 409 8.40 -2.82 -14.75
CA LEU A 409 7.02 -2.48 -14.44
C LEU A 409 6.05 -3.58 -14.88
N LEU A 410 5.17 -3.99 -14.00
CA LEU A 410 4.06 -4.91 -14.23
C LEU A 410 2.76 -4.29 -13.72
N LEU A 411 1.66 -4.59 -14.35
CA LEU A 411 0.34 -4.20 -13.87
C LEU A 411 -0.20 -5.21 -12.86
N THR A 412 -1.15 -4.76 -12.05
CA THR A 412 -1.97 -5.64 -11.20
C THR A 412 -2.62 -6.72 -12.07
N PRO A 413 -2.61 -8.00 -11.64
CA PRO A 413 -3.30 -9.08 -12.35
C PRO A 413 -4.79 -8.80 -12.56
N LYS A 414 -5.36 -9.29 -13.69
CA LYS A 414 -6.78 -9.08 -14.02
C LYS A 414 -7.72 -9.63 -12.93
N ASP A 415 -7.40 -10.77 -12.35
CA ASP A 415 -8.23 -11.40 -11.30
C ASP A 415 -8.31 -10.52 -10.05
N GLU A 416 -7.19 -9.96 -9.60
CA GLU A 416 -7.16 -9.03 -8.46
C GLU A 416 -7.94 -7.74 -8.75
N LEU A 417 -7.91 -7.23 -9.99
CA LEU A 417 -8.72 -6.08 -10.41
C LEU A 417 -10.20 -6.42 -10.49
N ARG A 418 -10.54 -7.61 -10.97
CA ARG A 418 -11.94 -8.09 -11.05
C ARG A 418 -12.56 -8.15 -9.66
N ASP A 419 -11.83 -8.65 -8.67
CA ASP A 419 -12.28 -8.71 -7.26
C ASP A 419 -12.50 -7.30 -6.69
N LYS A 420 -11.56 -6.38 -6.92
CA LYS A 420 -11.64 -4.99 -6.43
C LYS A 420 -12.74 -4.16 -7.10
N LEU A 421 -12.93 -4.31 -8.40
CA LEU A 421 -13.85 -3.50 -9.19
C LEU A 421 -15.26 -4.11 -9.27
N SER A 422 -15.42 -5.40 -8.96
CA SER A 422 -16.61 -6.20 -9.28
C SER A 422 -16.99 -6.12 -10.76
N MET A 423 -16.00 -5.88 -11.64
CA MET A 423 -16.18 -5.76 -13.08
C MET A 423 -14.89 -6.12 -13.84
N SER A 424 -15.04 -6.51 -15.12
CA SER A 424 -13.92 -6.76 -16.04
C SER A 424 -13.31 -5.47 -16.60
N THR A 425 -12.07 -5.54 -17.09
CA THR A 425 -11.33 -4.41 -17.69
C THR A 425 -11.46 -4.34 -19.21
N ASP A 426 -12.49 -4.94 -19.81
CA ASP A 426 -12.63 -5.18 -21.26
C ASP A 426 -12.48 -3.91 -22.10
N ILE A 427 -13.16 -2.81 -21.71
CA ILE A 427 -13.06 -1.54 -22.47
C ILE A 427 -11.69 -0.88 -22.27
N GLY A 428 -11.07 -1.02 -21.10
CA GLY A 428 -9.71 -0.58 -20.83
C GLY A 428 -8.67 -1.37 -21.64
N ASP A 429 -8.83 -2.70 -21.74
CA ASP A 429 -7.94 -3.56 -22.52
C ASP A 429 -8.08 -3.26 -24.04
N SER A 430 -9.31 -3.04 -24.55
CA SER A 430 -9.50 -2.63 -25.96
C SER A 430 -8.89 -1.25 -26.26
N ALA A 431 -8.97 -0.29 -25.33
CA ALA A 431 -8.31 1.01 -25.46
C ALA A 431 -6.78 0.87 -25.44
N ALA A 432 -6.22 0.05 -24.55
CA ALA A 432 -4.78 -0.21 -24.45
C ALA A 432 -4.22 -0.87 -25.73
N LEU A 433 -4.97 -1.78 -26.37
CA LEU A 433 -4.60 -2.40 -27.65
C LEU A 433 -4.38 -1.36 -28.77
N THR A 434 -5.03 -0.20 -28.72
CA THR A 434 -4.76 0.88 -29.69
C THR A 434 -3.44 1.60 -29.45
N CYS A 435 -2.76 1.32 -28.35
CA CYS A 435 -1.53 1.97 -27.90
C CYS A 435 -0.32 1.02 -27.93
N LEU A 436 -0.34 0.02 -28.81
CA LEU A 436 0.79 -0.90 -29.04
C LEU A 436 2.00 -0.23 -29.72
N ASP A 437 1.80 0.98 -30.28
CA ASP A 437 2.85 1.72 -31.00
C ASP A 437 3.93 2.26 -30.07
N LYS A 438 5.09 2.58 -30.65
CA LYS A 438 6.28 3.07 -29.95
C LYS A 438 5.98 4.25 -29.01
N TRP A 439 6.36 4.08 -27.77
CA TRP A 439 6.47 5.18 -26.84
C TRP A 439 7.90 5.75 -26.93
N THR A 440 8.02 7.06 -27.12
CA THR A 440 9.31 7.75 -27.27
C THR A 440 9.55 8.79 -26.18
N GLY A 441 8.68 8.88 -25.16
CA GLY A 441 8.64 10.05 -24.30
C GLY A 441 9.17 9.85 -22.89
N ASP A 442 9.50 10.97 -22.30
CA ASP A 442 9.87 11.16 -20.91
C ASP A 442 8.60 11.35 -20.08
N ASP A 443 7.98 10.23 -19.62
CA ASP A 443 6.81 10.32 -18.75
C ASP A 443 7.29 10.55 -17.30
N PRO A 444 6.86 11.61 -16.62
CA PRO A 444 7.23 11.89 -15.23
C PRO A 444 6.91 10.73 -14.27
N VAL A 445 5.91 9.91 -14.59
CA VAL A 445 5.59 8.70 -13.80
C VAL A 445 6.70 7.66 -13.89
N MET A 446 7.42 7.60 -15.02
CA MET A 446 8.53 6.68 -15.22
C MET A 446 9.76 7.07 -14.41
N VAL A 447 10.02 8.36 -14.22
CA VAL A 447 11.13 8.86 -13.40
C VAL A 447 10.94 8.46 -11.93
N ALA A 448 9.70 8.49 -11.44
CA ALA A 448 9.37 8.05 -10.08
C ALA A 448 9.41 6.51 -9.90
N ALA A 449 9.30 5.76 -11.00
CA ALA A 449 9.27 4.30 -11.01
C ALA A 449 10.63 3.66 -11.31
N ALA A 450 11.57 4.39 -11.88
CA ALA A 450 12.94 3.94 -12.08
C ALA A 450 13.58 3.77 -10.69
N GLY A 451 13.85 2.54 -10.29
CA GLY A 451 14.62 2.23 -9.08
C GLY A 451 16.05 2.73 -9.18
N PRO A 452 16.91 2.48 -8.17
CA PRO A 452 18.29 2.99 -8.11
C PRO A 452 19.15 2.42 -9.24
N GLY A 453 19.11 3.04 -10.37
CA GLY A 453 19.76 2.74 -11.65
C GLY A 453 19.29 3.74 -12.70
N GLY A 454 18.36 4.63 -12.30
CA GLY A 454 17.84 5.69 -13.14
C GLY A 454 18.85 6.82 -13.31
N LEU A 455 18.58 7.70 -14.15
CA LEU A 455 19.18 8.93 -14.60
C LEU A 455 20.66 9.13 -14.23
N THR A 456 21.49 9.33 -15.21
CA THR A 456 22.83 9.84 -15.02
C THR A 456 22.76 11.27 -14.49
N ARG A 457 23.80 11.71 -13.79
CA ARG A 457 23.88 13.06 -13.20
C ARG A 457 23.65 14.18 -14.23
N ASP A 458 23.99 13.91 -15.49
CA ASP A 458 23.83 14.85 -16.62
C ASP A 458 22.35 15.00 -17.02
N GLU A 459 21.53 13.93 -16.87
CA GLU A 459 20.09 13.96 -17.13
C GLU A 459 19.30 14.66 -15.98
N GLU A 460 19.79 14.60 -14.74
CA GLU A 460 19.23 15.35 -13.61
C GLU A 460 19.49 16.85 -13.73
N GLU A 461 20.67 17.24 -14.22
CA GLU A 461 21.02 18.67 -14.43
C GLU A 461 20.24 19.30 -15.60
N GLU A 462 19.90 18.53 -16.63
CA GLU A 462 19.10 19.01 -17.76
C GLU A 462 17.63 19.25 -17.36
N ILE A 463 17.05 18.42 -16.49
CA ILE A 463 15.69 18.58 -15.97
C ILE A 463 15.56 19.75 -14.98
N MET A 464 16.63 20.03 -14.21
CA MET A 464 16.64 21.12 -13.22
C MET A 464 16.98 22.49 -13.83
N GLY A 465 17.42 22.53 -15.09
CA GLY A 465 17.79 23.75 -15.81
C GLY A 465 16.64 24.45 -16.56
N GLU A 466 15.45 23.87 -16.63
CA GLU A 466 14.28 24.42 -17.33
C GLU A 466 13.17 24.99 -16.42
N TYR A 467 13.47 25.26 -15.13
CA TYR A 467 12.54 25.96 -14.23
C TYR A 467 13.16 27.19 -13.60
#